data_bf5c58e82708bbe7ec5840ce76d1cf72
#
_entry.id   bf5c58e82708bbe7ec5840ce76d1cf72
#
_cell.length_a   1.000
_cell.length_b   1.000
_cell.length_c   1.000
_cell.angle_alpha   90.00
_cell.angle_beta   90.00
_cell.angle_gamma   90.00
#
_symmetry.space_group_name_H-M   'P 1'
#
loop_
_entity.id
_entity.type
_entity.pdbx_description
1 polymer ?
#
loop_
_entity_poly.entity_id
_entity_poly.type
_entity_poly.pdbx_seq_one_letter_code
_entity_poly.pdbx_strand_id
1 'polypeptide(L)'
;DCRQKVGFGEPLSVEDRVRILELPLNSRLEDVVGGVNERIALEQQRVRLERGILGHADGHILYIDEVNLLPDEITDAILDAAAQGHYTVRRGPLKLKYRSRFLLIGSMNPEEGRLRPQLMDRFGLRAVVRGLTDGELRYRAYEQAIAYQHDPEAFAALYADGTLALAEEVQQARHLLPQVAVGEEAQVLGVKLIQSLQIDSSRAEITLFEAARAYAAADGREVALPSDIQAVGRLALRQRQSPALQQFFAEQEQEDAQMTAVFAQHSE
;
A
#
# COMPACT_ATOMS: atom_id res chain seq x y z
N ASP A 1 -7.28 24.82 -20.88
CA ASP A 1 -5.97 25.12 -20.32
C ASP A 1 -6.14 25.79 -18.96
N CYS A 2 -5.33 25.38 -17.94
CA CYS A 2 -5.47 25.88 -16.55
C CYS A 2 -5.41 27.42 -16.44
N ARG A 3 -4.60 28.09 -17.28
CA ARG A 3 -4.51 29.56 -17.27
C ARG A 3 -5.79 30.24 -17.75
N GLN A 4 -6.45 29.65 -18.76
CA GLN A 4 -7.74 30.13 -19.23
C GLN A 4 -8.82 29.95 -18.19
N LYS A 5 -8.86 28.75 -17.55
CA LYS A 5 -9.80 28.48 -16.46
C LYS A 5 -9.65 29.46 -15.29
N VAL A 6 -8.40 29.75 -14.87
CA VAL A 6 -8.13 30.76 -13.83
C VAL A 6 -8.61 32.14 -14.27
N GLY A 7 -8.38 32.51 -15.54
CA GLY A 7 -8.82 33.78 -16.08
C GLY A 7 -10.35 33.94 -16.12
N PHE A 8 -11.10 32.81 -16.21
CA PHE A 8 -12.56 32.83 -16.18
C PHE A 8 -13.16 32.49 -14.80
N GLY A 9 -12.33 32.34 -13.76
CA GLY A 9 -12.80 31.99 -12.42
C GLY A 9 -13.31 30.58 -12.28
N GLU A 10 -13.00 29.69 -13.24
CA GLU A 10 -13.39 28.29 -13.18
C GLU A 10 -12.52 27.51 -12.20
N PRO A 11 -13.09 26.55 -11.44
CA PRO A 11 -12.30 25.73 -10.53
C PRO A 11 -11.27 24.89 -11.30
N LEU A 12 -10.05 24.82 -10.75
CA LEU A 12 -8.96 23.98 -11.29
C LEU A 12 -9.05 22.52 -10.84
N SER A 13 -9.90 22.24 -9.86
CA SER A 13 -10.18 20.90 -9.34
C SER A 13 -11.59 20.46 -9.75
N VAL A 14 -11.72 19.20 -10.10
CA VAL A 14 -12.99 18.52 -10.35
C VAL A 14 -13.10 17.41 -9.34
N GLU A 15 -14.25 17.28 -8.69
CA GLU A 15 -14.55 16.10 -7.89
C GLU A 15 -14.70 14.91 -8.83
N ASP A 16 -13.89 13.89 -8.64
CA ASP A 16 -13.96 12.63 -9.37
C ASP A 16 -14.11 11.48 -8.38
N ARG A 17 -14.78 10.42 -8.81
CA ARG A 17 -14.93 9.21 -7.99
C ARG A 17 -13.60 8.47 -7.95
N VAL A 18 -13.27 7.91 -6.77
CA VAL A 18 -12.14 7.00 -6.66
C VAL A 18 -12.42 5.76 -7.49
N ARG A 19 -11.51 5.45 -8.41
CA ARG A 19 -11.60 4.28 -9.29
C ARG A 19 -10.65 3.20 -8.79
N ILE A 20 -10.98 1.96 -9.10
CA ILE A 20 -10.08 0.84 -8.96
C ILE A 20 -9.50 0.57 -10.33
N LEU A 21 -8.18 0.72 -10.47
CA LEU A 21 -7.45 0.35 -11.67
C LEU A 21 -6.79 -1.00 -11.40
N GLU A 22 -7.06 -1.96 -12.24
CA GLU A 22 -6.45 -3.28 -12.18
C GLU A 22 -5.25 -3.34 -13.11
N LEU A 23 -4.13 -3.87 -12.60
CA LEU A 23 -2.94 -4.13 -13.42
C LEU A 23 -2.97 -5.57 -13.92
N PRO A 24 -3.07 -5.81 -15.24
CA PRO A 24 -2.97 -7.16 -15.80
C PRO A 24 -1.59 -7.77 -15.58
N LEU A 25 -1.53 -9.07 -15.28
CA LEU A 25 -0.27 -9.80 -15.04
C LEU A 25 0.69 -9.79 -16.23
N ASN A 26 0.16 -9.71 -17.44
CA ASN A 26 0.96 -9.67 -18.67
C ASN A 26 1.41 -8.26 -19.08
N SER A 27 1.24 -7.26 -18.20
CA SER A 27 1.67 -5.88 -18.44
C SER A 27 3.18 -5.80 -18.64
N ARG A 28 3.59 -4.90 -19.52
CA ARG A 28 4.99 -4.55 -19.71
C ARG A 28 5.36 -3.36 -18.86
N LEU A 29 6.65 -3.18 -18.59
CA LEU A 29 7.12 -2.02 -17.82
C LEU A 29 6.66 -0.69 -18.42
N GLU A 30 6.55 -0.60 -19.75
CA GLU A 30 6.06 0.59 -20.45
C GLU A 30 4.58 0.88 -20.19
N ASP A 31 3.76 -0.15 -20.02
CA ASP A 31 2.34 0.01 -19.66
C ASP A 31 2.22 0.56 -18.22
N VAL A 32 3.17 0.22 -17.39
CA VAL A 32 3.20 0.61 -15.96
C VAL A 32 3.71 2.04 -15.79
N VAL A 33 4.88 2.35 -16.30
CA VAL A 33 5.51 3.67 -16.11
C VAL A 33 5.16 4.66 -17.22
N GLY A 34 4.76 4.17 -18.39
CA GLY A 34 4.54 4.97 -19.59
C GLY A 34 5.73 4.96 -20.55
N GLY A 35 5.46 5.38 -21.76
CA GLY A 35 6.40 5.32 -22.85
C GLY A 35 6.22 6.46 -23.86
N VAL A 36 6.83 6.28 -25.03
CA VAL A 36 6.65 7.20 -26.16
C VAL A 36 5.34 6.84 -26.85
N ASN A 37 4.51 7.85 -27.12
CA ASN A 37 3.35 7.65 -27.97
C ASN A 37 3.82 7.43 -29.41
N GLU A 38 3.84 6.19 -29.83
CA GLU A 38 4.31 5.79 -31.16
C GLU A 38 3.47 6.40 -32.28
N ARG A 39 2.16 6.51 -32.09
CA ARG A 39 1.24 7.10 -33.07
C ARG A 39 1.58 8.58 -33.31
N ILE A 40 1.76 9.37 -32.25
CA ILE A 40 2.14 10.78 -32.37
C ILE A 40 3.56 10.90 -32.98
N ALA A 41 4.46 10.00 -32.59
CA ALA A 41 5.82 10.00 -33.14
C ALA A 41 5.83 9.74 -34.64
N LEU A 42 5.00 8.81 -35.13
CA LEU A 42 4.90 8.49 -36.57
C LEU A 42 4.11 9.53 -37.36
N GLU A 43 2.91 9.91 -36.89
CA GLU A 43 2.03 10.83 -37.60
C GLU A 43 2.50 12.29 -37.61
N GLN A 44 3.07 12.74 -36.48
CA GLN A 44 3.41 14.17 -36.28
C GLN A 44 4.92 14.43 -36.19
N GLN A 45 5.76 13.38 -36.30
CA GLN A 45 7.22 13.46 -36.11
C GLN A 45 7.62 14.19 -34.81
N ARG A 46 6.78 14.04 -33.77
CA ARG A 46 6.97 14.64 -32.44
C ARG A 46 7.01 13.54 -31.38
N VAL A 47 8.03 13.55 -30.55
CA VAL A 47 8.10 12.62 -29.42
C VAL A 47 7.28 13.17 -28.26
N ARG A 48 6.23 12.45 -27.88
CA ARG A 48 5.40 12.73 -26.73
C ARG A 48 5.41 11.55 -25.77
N LEU A 49 5.69 11.81 -24.50
CA LEU A 49 5.58 10.76 -23.48
C LEU A 49 4.13 10.65 -23.01
N GLU A 50 3.66 9.43 -22.88
CA GLU A 50 2.38 9.08 -22.27
C GLU A 50 2.57 8.53 -20.87
N ARG A 51 1.55 8.73 -20.04
CA ARG A 51 1.51 8.18 -18.69
C ARG A 51 1.15 6.70 -18.77
N GLY A 52 1.84 5.89 -17.97
CA GLY A 52 1.41 4.52 -17.71
C GLY A 52 0.34 4.47 -16.61
N ILE A 53 -0.02 3.24 -16.20
CA ILE A 53 -1.05 3.01 -15.19
C ILE A 53 -0.73 3.72 -13.86
N LEU A 54 0.55 3.85 -13.48
CA LEU A 54 0.99 4.58 -12.28
C LEU A 54 0.56 6.04 -12.29
N GLY A 55 0.59 6.68 -13.47
CA GLY A 55 0.14 8.07 -13.62
C GLY A 55 -1.38 8.20 -13.65
N HIS A 56 -2.08 7.18 -14.14
CA HIS A 56 -3.54 7.12 -14.12
C HIS A 56 -4.09 6.76 -12.74
N ALA A 57 -3.33 6.05 -11.93
CA ALA A 57 -3.69 5.68 -10.57
C ALA A 57 -3.60 6.85 -9.56
N ASP A 58 -3.07 8.01 -9.96
CA ASP A 58 -2.94 9.16 -9.06
C ASP A 58 -4.30 9.61 -8.49
N GLY A 59 -4.47 9.50 -7.17
CA GLY A 59 -5.72 9.77 -6.46
C GLY A 59 -6.71 8.61 -6.42
N HIS A 60 -6.33 7.43 -6.94
CA HIS A 60 -7.19 6.26 -7.08
C HIS A 60 -6.62 5.03 -6.34
N ILE A 61 -7.19 3.86 -6.59
CA ILE A 61 -6.73 2.56 -6.08
C ILE A 61 -6.09 1.80 -7.24
N LEU A 62 -4.86 1.31 -7.04
CA LEU A 62 -4.22 0.34 -7.92
C LEU A 62 -4.35 -1.04 -7.29
N TYR A 63 -5.07 -1.93 -7.97
CA TYR A 63 -5.24 -3.32 -7.57
C TYR A 63 -4.37 -4.24 -8.43
N ILE A 64 -3.68 -5.17 -7.79
CA ILE A 64 -2.85 -6.17 -8.44
C ILE A 64 -3.26 -7.53 -7.90
N ASP A 65 -3.85 -8.34 -8.75
CA ASP A 65 -4.10 -9.73 -8.41
C ASP A 65 -2.82 -10.54 -8.57
N GLU A 66 -2.55 -11.44 -7.63
CA GLU A 66 -1.36 -12.30 -7.65
C GLU A 66 -0.03 -11.51 -7.84
N VAL A 67 0.18 -10.51 -7.02
CA VAL A 67 1.36 -9.62 -7.12
C VAL A 67 2.70 -10.36 -7.10
N ASN A 68 2.74 -11.59 -6.55
CA ASN A 68 3.89 -12.48 -6.53
C ASN A 68 4.28 -13.03 -7.91
N LEU A 69 3.39 -12.97 -8.90
CA LEU A 69 3.66 -13.43 -10.27
C LEU A 69 4.18 -12.33 -11.19
N LEU A 70 4.11 -11.07 -10.77
CA LEU A 70 4.66 -9.97 -11.57
C LEU A 70 6.19 -10.04 -11.65
N PRO A 71 6.78 -9.64 -12.78
CA PRO A 71 8.22 -9.43 -12.88
C PRO A 71 8.74 -8.47 -11.81
N ASP A 72 9.89 -8.77 -11.26
CA ASP A 72 10.52 -8.00 -10.18
C ASP A 72 10.67 -6.51 -10.51
N GLU A 73 11.07 -6.19 -11.75
CA GLU A 73 11.25 -4.80 -12.20
C GLU A 73 9.94 -3.99 -12.21
N ILE A 74 8.82 -4.65 -12.51
CA ILE A 74 7.49 -4.02 -12.47
C ILE A 74 7.07 -3.80 -11.03
N THR A 75 7.22 -4.82 -10.19
CA THR A 75 6.87 -4.73 -8.77
C THR A 75 7.70 -3.66 -8.06
N ASP A 76 9.01 -3.59 -8.33
CA ASP A 76 9.89 -2.55 -7.78
C ASP A 76 9.45 -1.15 -8.24
N ALA A 77 9.14 -0.96 -9.53
CA ALA A 77 8.70 0.34 -10.05
C ALA A 77 7.39 0.81 -9.38
N ILE A 78 6.43 -0.10 -9.18
CA ILE A 78 5.15 0.19 -8.52
C ILE A 78 5.37 0.58 -7.05
N LEU A 79 6.14 -0.23 -6.32
CA LEU A 79 6.40 0.01 -4.90
C LEU A 79 7.22 1.29 -4.66
N ASP A 80 8.17 1.60 -5.54
CA ASP A 80 8.92 2.86 -5.49
C ASP A 80 8.01 4.07 -5.74
N ALA A 81 7.12 3.98 -6.74
CA ALA A 81 6.16 5.04 -7.02
C ALA A 81 5.18 5.23 -5.85
N ALA A 82 4.68 4.14 -5.26
CA ALA A 82 3.79 4.18 -4.10
C ALA A 82 4.47 4.83 -2.88
N ALA A 83 5.73 4.49 -2.62
CA ALA A 83 6.49 5.05 -1.50
C ALA A 83 6.84 6.54 -1.68
N GLN A 84 7.19 6.96 -2.91
CA GLN A 84 7.62 8.32 -3.20
C GLN A 84 6.46 9.27 -3.53
N GLY A 85 5.29 8.73 -3.89
CA GLY A 85 4.14 9.51 -4.39
C GLY A 85 4.38 10.14 -5.77
N HIS A 86 5.43 9.72 -6.46
CA HIS A 86 5.78 10.18 -7.81
C HIS A 86 6.77 9.21 -8.46
N TYR A 87 6.84 9.26 -9.80
CA TYR A 87 7.85 8.54 -10.57
C TYR A 87 8.36 9.38 -11.74
N THR A 88 9.47 8.97 -12.32
CA THR A 88 10.12 9.67 -13.42
C THR A 88 10.25 8.76 -14.62
N VAL A 89 9.74 9.20 -15.77
CA VAL A 89 9.97 8.55 -17.07
C VAL A 89 11.10 9.26 -17.79
N ARG A 90 12.08 8.48 -18.23
CA ARG A 90 13.19 8.98 -19.05
C ARG A 90 13.25 8.18 -20.35
N ARG A 91 13.21 8.87 -21.46
CA ARG A 91 13.38 8.29 -22.82
C ARG A 91 14.29 9.22 -23.63
N GLY A 92 15.51 8.78 -23.88
CA GLY A 92 16.53 9.61 -24.50
C GLY A 92 16.74 10.94 -23.74
N PRO A 93 16.63 12.11 -24.39
CA PRO A 93 16.81 13.42 -23.75
C PRO A 93 15.58 13.85 -22.94
N LEU A 94 14.44 13.21 -23.12
CA LEU A 94 13.20 13.57 -22.42
C LEU A 94 13.17 12.98 -21.02
N LYS A 95 12.85 13.83 -20.04
CA LYS A 95 12.65 13.44 -18.65
C LYS A 95 11.40 14.13 -18.12
N LEU A 96 10.39 13.34 -17.72
CA LEU A 96 9.16 13.84 -17.12
C LEU A 96 8.94 13.18 -15.77
N LYS A 97 8.51 14.00 -14.81
CA LYS A 97 8.12 13.55 -13.47
C LYS A 97 6.60 13.60 -13.36
N TYR A 98 6.01 12.50 -12.99
CA TYR A 98 4.56 12.36 -12.81
C TYR A 98 4.23 12.15 -11.33
N ARG A 99 3.15 12.76 -10.87
CA ARG A 99 2.56 12.44 -9.56
C ARG A 99 1.90 11.06 -9.63
N SER A 100 2.00 10.30 -8.54
CA SER A 100 1.51 8.93 -8.46
C SER A 100 1.23 8.57 -7.00
N ARG A 101 0.22 9.23 -6.43
CA ARG A 101 -0.26 8.99 -5.07
C ARG A 101 -1.52 8.14 -5.15
N PHE A 102 -1.41 6.87 -4.85
CA PHE A 102 -2.50 5.90 -4.93
C PHE A 102 -2.48 4.97 -3.73
N LEU A 103 -3.62 4.34 -3.46
CA LEU A 103 -3.69 3.21 -2.55
C LEU A 103 -3.35 1.94 -3.34
N LEU A 104 -2.29 1.23 -2.93
CA LEU A 104 -1.93 -0.05 -3.51
C LEU A 104 -2.60 -1.19 -2.74
N ILE A 105 -3.32 -2.05 -3.44
CA ILE A 105 -3.88 -3.30 -2.92
C ILE A 105 -3.32 -4.44 -3.78
N GLY A 106 -2.65 -5.40 -3.15
CA GLY A 106 -2.16 -6.60 -3.82
C GLY A 106 -2.72 -7.86 -3.17
N SER A 107 -3.19 -8.81 -3.95
CA SER A 107 -3.46 -10.17 -3.50
C SER A 107 -2.24 -11.06 -3.73
N MET A 108 -2.15 -12.15 -3.00
CA MET A 108 -1.13 -13.18 -3.19
C MET A 108 -1.70 -14.55 -2.79
N ASN A 109 -1.49 -15.55 -3.65
CA ASN A 109 -1.69 -16.93 -3.30
C ASN A 109 -0.34 -17.57 -2.91
N PRO A 110 -0.15 -18.00 -1.66
CA PRO A 110 1.11 -18.63 -1.22
C PRO A 110 1.48 -19.94 -1.93
N GLU A 111 0.51 -20.60 -2.58
CA GLU A 111 0.73 -21.83 -3.36
C GLU A 111 1.47 -21.55 -4.67
N GLU A 112 1.29 -20.36 -5.23
CA GLU A 112 1.90 -19.93 -6.50
C GLU A 112 3.25 -19.24 -6.32
N GLY A 113 3.72 -19.14 -5.09
CA GLY A 113 4.99 -18.51 -4.73
C GLY A 113 4.86 -17.46 -3.64
N ARG A 114 5.99 -16.93 -3.23
CA ARG A 114 6.06 -15.90 -2.18
C ARG A 114 6.74 -14.66 -2.71
N LEU A 115 6.23 -13.51 -2.32
CA LEU A 115 6.95 -12.25 -2.49
C LEU A 115 8.29 -12.29 -1.75
N ARG A 116 9.32 -11.75 -2.38
CA ARG A 116 10.61 -11.54 -1.74
C ARG A 116 10.43 -10.74 -0.44
N PRO A 117 11.16 -11.05 0.64
CA PRO A 117 11.00 -10.36 1.93
C PRO A 117 11.14 -8.84 1.82
N GLN A 118 12.02 -8.35 0.95
CA GLN A 118 12.23 -6.93 0.70
C GLN A 118 11.01 -6.24 0.09
N LEU A 119 10.29 -6.91 -0.82
CA LEU A 119 9.05 -6.41 -1.40
C LEU A 119 7.91 -6.50 -0.40
N MET A 120 7.85 -7.63 0.33
CA MET A 120 6.87 -7.82 1.39
C MET A 120 6.94 -6.69 2.44
N ASP A 121 8.15 -6.25 2.83
CA ASP A 121 8.31 -5.17 3.83
C ASP A 121 7.79 -3.80 3.34
N ARG A 122 7.63 -3.60 2.05
CA ARG A 122 7.05 -2.37 1.48
C ARG A 122 5.52 -2.30 1.57
N PHE A 123 4.84 -3.45 1.74
CA PHE A 123 3.42 -3.47 2.05
C PHE A 123 3.20 -3.15 3.53
N GLY A 124 2.46 -2.08 3.81
CA GLY A 124 2.19 -1.62 5.16
C GLY A 124 1.34 -2.63 5.94
N LEU A 125 0.10 -2.83 5.51
CA LEU A 125 -0.83 -3.75 6.15
C LEU A 125 -0.89 -5.09 5.40
N ARG A 126 -1.03 -6.19 6.16
CA ARG A 126 -1.06 -7.56 5.61
C ARG A 126 -2.18 -8.34 6.26
N ALA A 127 -3.18 -8.71 5.48
CA ALA A 127 -4.31 -9.51 5.90
C ALA A 127 -4.15 -10.96 5.41
N VAL A 128 -4.52 -11.92 6.25
CA VAL A 128 -4.67 -13.33 5.84
C VAL A 128 -6.15 -13.60 5.71
N VAL A 129 -6.57 -13.82 4.47
CA VAL A 129 -7.94 -14.19 4.15
C VAL A 129 -8.07 -15.71 4.18
N ARG A 130 -9.08 -16.21 4.89
CA ARG A 130 -9.39 -17.65 4.97
C ARG A 130 -10.81 -17.87 4.52
N GLY A 131 -11.07 -19.05 3.98
CA GLY A 131 -12.43 -19.46 3.66
C GLY A 131 -13.31 -19.49 4.90
N LEU A 132 -14.59 -19.20 4.72
CA LEU A 132 -15.59 -19.32 5.78
C LEU A 132 -15.67 -20.78 6.23
N THR A 133 -15.60 -21.03 7.53
CA THR A 133 -15.73 -22.37 8.12
C THR A 133 -17.18 -22.71 8.47
N ASP A 134 -17.99 -21.70 8.77
CA ASP A 134 -19.40 -21.83 9.08
C ASP A 134 -20.21 -22.14 7.81
N GLY A 135 -21.00 -23.23 7.84
CA GLY A 135 -21.78 -23.69 6.69
C GLY A 135 -22.89 -22.75 6.28
N GLU A 136 -23.55 -22.10 7.23
CA GLU A 136 -24.64 -21.15 6.95
C GLU A 136 -24.09 -19.87 6.29
N LEU A 137 -22.99 -19.35 6.80
CA LEU A 137 -22.32 -18.20 6.19
C LEU A 137 -21.80 -18.51 4.78
N ARG A 138 -21.32 -19.72 4.54
CA ARG A 138 -20.90 -20.16 3.19
C ARG A 138 -22.08 -20.20 2.23
N TYR A 139 -23.21 -20.73 2.67
CA TYR A 139 -24.41 -20.80 1.84
C TYR A 139 -24.95 -19.39 1.53
N ARG A 140 -25.00 -18.50 2.53
CA ARG A 140 -25.36 -17.09 2.31
C ARG A 140 -24.44 -16.38 1.32
N ALA A 141 -23.13 -16.62 1.38
CA ALA A 141 -22.19 -16.05 0.43
C ALA A 141 -22.48 -16.55 -1.00
N TYR A 142 -22.85 -17.83 -1.16
CA TYR A 142 -23.29 -18.37 -2.43
C TYR A 142 -24.58 -17.70 -2.94
N GLU A 143 -25.62 -17.59 -2.08
CA GLU A 143 -26.85 -16.92 -2.45
C GLU A 143 -26.64 -15.47 -2.91
N GLN A 144 -25.79 -14.73 -2.19
CA GLN A 144 -25.43 -13.35 -2.56
C GLN A 144 -24.71 -13.27 -3.90
N ALA A 145 -23.78 -14.21 -4.17
CA ALA A 145 -23.07 -14.26 -5.45
C ALA A 145 -24.04 -14.53 -6.62
N ILE A 146 -24.98 -15.44 -6.45
CA ILE A 146 -26.00 -15.74 -7.47
C ILE A 146 -26.95 -14.56 -7.66
N ALA A 147 -27.41 -13.94 -6.58
CA ALA A 147 -28.26 -12.74 -6.66
C ALA A 147 -27.57 -11.60 -7.42
N TYR A 148 -26.30 -11.35 -7.13
CA TYR A 148 -25.50 -10.36 -7.86
C TYR A 148 -25.35 -10.71 -9.35
N GLN A 149 -25.08 -11.97 -9.68
CA GLN A 149 -24.96 -12.40 -11.09
C GLN A 149 -26.26 -12.24 -11.86
N HIS A 150 -27.41 -12.43 -11.18
CA HIS A 150 -28.72 -12.33 -11.82
C HIS A 150 -29.09 -10.88 -12.12
N ASP A 151 -28.92 -9.96 -11.17
CA ASP A 151 -29.20 -8.53 -11.32
C ASP A 151 -28.24 -7.69 -10.47
N PRO A 152 -27.09 -7.29 -11.05
CA PRO A 152 -26.07 -6.49 -10.33
C PRO A 152 -26.59 -5.14 -9.85
N GLU A 153 -27.48 -4.49 -10.64
CA GLU A 153 -27.98 -3.16 -10.31
C GLU A 153 -28.95 -3.21 -9.14
N ALA A 154 -29.95 -4.12 -9.19
CA ALA A 154 -30.87 -4.32 -8.07
C ALA A 154 -30.13 -4.78 -6.80
N PHE A 155 -29.15 -5.68 -6.94
CA PHE A 155 -28.33 -6.12 -5.80
C PHE A 155 -27.54 -4.97 -5.19
N ALA A 156 -26.88 -4.13 -6.00
CA ALA A 156 -26.14 -2.97 -5.51
C ALA A 156 -27.06 -1.95 -4.81
N ALA A 157 -28.29 -1.77 -5.31
CA ALA A 157 -29.27 -0.86 -4.71
C ALA A 157 -29.65 -1.25 -3.27
N LEU A 158 -29.65 -2.56 -2.93
CA LEU A 158 -29.92 -3.04 -1.56
C LEU A 158 -28.88 -2.56 -0.55
N TYR A 159 -27.67 -2.26 -0.99
CA TYR A 159 -26.56 -1.83 -0.14
C TYR A 159 -26.23 -0.34 -0.28
N ALA A 160 -27.02 0.43 -1.03
CA ALA A 160 -26.72 1.84 -1.33
C ALA A 160 -26.59 2.69 -0.07
N ASP A 161 -27.52 2.57 0.87
CA ASP A 161 -27.50 3.33 2.13
C ASP A 161 -26.30 2.96 3.00
N GLY A 162 -25.97 1.67 3.11
CA GLY A 162 -24.79 1.20 3.83
C GLY A 162 -23.50 1.67 3.20
N THR A 163 -23.44 1.70 1.86
CA THR A 163 -22.28 2.21 1.12
C THR A 163 -22.10 3.71 1.34
N LEU A 164 -23.18 4.48 1.36
CA LEU A 164 -23.15 5.92 1.63
C LEU A 164 -22.67 6.19 3.06
N ALA A 165 -23.25 5.49 4.04
CA ALA A 165 -22.85 5.63 5.45
C ALA A 165 -21.35 5.33 5.65
N LEU A 166 -20.86 4.25 5.04
CA LEU A 166 -19.43 3.92 5.09
C LEU A 166 -18.54 4.99 4.42
N ALA A 167 -19.00 5.56 3.30
CA ALA A 167 -18.26 6.63 2.63
C ALA A 167 -18.18 7.90 3.50
N GLU A 168 -19.26 8.25 4.19
CA GLU A 168 -19.30 9.38 5.13
C GLU A 168 -18.38 9.13 6.34
N GLU A 169 -18.39 7.93 6.91
CA GLU A 169 -17.49 7.52 7.99
C GLU A 169 -16.01 7.65 7.58
N VAL A 170 -15.66 7.14 6.40
CA VAL A 170 -14.30 7.27 5.86
C VAL A 170 -13.91 8.73 5.66
N GLN A 171 -14.81 9.59 5.17
CA GLN A 171 -14.54 11.02 5.00
C GLN A 171 -14.31 11.72 6.34
N GLN A 172 -15.16 11.45 7.34
CA GLN A 172 -15.00 11.99 8.68
C GLN A 172 -13.66 11.58 9.30
N ALA A 173 -13.32 10.30 9.22
CA ALA A 173 -12.02 9.78 9.68
C ALA A 173 -10.83 10.48 8.99
N ARG A 174 -10.90 10.70 7.67
CA ARG A 174 -9.86 11.42 6.91
C ARG A 174 -9.70 12.87 7.36
N HIS A 175 -10.77 13.55 7.72
CA HIS A 175 -10.72 14.90 8.26
C HIS A 175 -10.14 14.95 9.67
N LEU A 176 -10.45 13.97 10.51
CA LEU A 176 -9.98 13.87 11.88
C LEU A 176 -8.52 13.42 11.98
N LEU A 177 -8.08 12.51 11.11
CA LEU A 177 -6.77 11.85 11.15
C LEU A 177 -5.57 12.79 11.36
N PRO A 178 -5.47 13.98 10.75
CA PRO A 178 -4.36 14.90 10.99
C PRO A 178 -4.25 15.39 12.45
N GLN A 179 -5.35 15.34 13.21
CA GLN A 179 -5.42 15.80 14.60
C GLN A 179 -5.19 14.67 15.59
N VAL A 180 -5.24 13.41 15.14
CA VAL A 180 -5.08 12.24 16.03
C VAL A 180 -3.63 12.10 16.48
N ALA A 181 -3.41 12.10 17.78
CA ALA A 181 -2.12 11.80 18.41
C ALA A 181 -2.06 10.32 18.85
N VAL A 182 -0.86 9.81 19.03
CA VAL A 182 -0.67 8.49 19.67
C VAL A 182 -0.50 8.73 21.18
N GLY A 183 -1.38 8.13 22.00
CA GLY A 183 -1.30 8.22 23.46
C GLY A 183 -0.02 7.57 24.00
N GLU A 184 0.48 8.05 25.13
CA GLU A 184 1.75 7.60 25.71
C GLU A 184 1.76 6.10 26.01
N GLU A 185 0.68 5.56 26.58
CA GLU A 185 0.54 4.13 26.83
C GLU A 185 0.53 3.30 25.55
N ALA A 186 -0.08 3.82 24.47
CA ALA A 186 -0.09 3.18 23.17
C ALA A 186 1.31 3.17 22.53
N GLN A 187 2.09 4.26 22.69
CA GLN A 187 3.49 4.31 22.25
C GLN A 187 4.32 3.24 22.95
N VAL A 188 4.25 3.17 24.29
CA VAL A 188 4.97 2.17 25.08
C VAL A 188 4.60 0.75 24.68
N LEU A 189 3.30 0.47 24.50
CA LEU A 189 2.85 -0.85 24.07
C LEU A 189 3.35 -1.19 22.67
N GLY A 190 3.23 -0.27 21.72
CA GLY A 190 3.65 -0.49 20.32
C GLY A 190 5.15 -0.81 20.20
N VAL A 191 6.00 -0.03 20.88
CA VAL A 191 7.46 -0.28 20.91
C VAL A 191 7.78 -1.64 21.55
N LYS A 192 7.15 -1.96 22.68
CA LYS A 192 7.35 -3.27 23.35
C LYS A 192 6.97 -4.44 22.45
N LEU A 193 5.87 -4.33 21.71
CA LEU A 193 5.45 -5.38 20.77
C LEU A 193 6.48 -5.60 19.65
N ILE A 194 6.98 -4.53 19.05
CA ILE A 194 7.98 -4.60 17.97
C ILE A 194 9.27 -5.22 18.48
N GLN A 195 9.76 -4.80 19.65
CA GLN A 195 10.96 -5.37 20.30
C GLN A 195 10.76 -6.86 20.63
N SER A 196 9.62 -7.22 21.24
CA SER A 196 9.33 -8.61 21.61
C SER A 196 9.22 -9.53 20.40
N LEU A 197 8.81 -8.99 19.24
CA LEU A 197 8.76 -9.71 17.97
C LEU A 197 10.08 -9.69 17.20
N GLN A 198 11.11 -9.03 17.73
CA GLN A 198 12.42 -8.90 17.08
C GLN A 198 12.31 -8.40 15.62
N ILE A 199 11.57 -7.31 15.42
CA ILE A 199 11.38 -6.71 14.10
C ILE A 199 12.36 -5.55 13.97
N ASP A 200 13.29 -5.64 13.01
CA ASP A 200 14.37 -4.64 12.80
C ASP A 200 14.00 -3.53 11.80
N SER A 201 12.82 -3.61 11.19
CA SER A 201 12.37 -2.65 10.18
C SER A 201 11.65 -1.46 10.82
N SER A 202 12.21 -0.25 10.71
CA SER A 202 11.56 1.00 11.15
C SER A 202 10.22 1.29 10.43
N ARG A 203 9.91 0.56 9.36
CA ARG A 203 8.58 0.61 8.74
C ARG A 203 7.51 -0.03 9.60
N ALA A 204 7.90 -0.91 10.53
CA ALA A 204 6.96 -1.53 11.45
C ALA A 204 6.34 -0.49 12.40
N GLU A 205 7.19 0.38 12.99
CA GLU A 205 6.75 1.47 13.85
C GLU A 205 5.83 2.42 13.10
N ILE A 206 6.27 2.90 11.93
CA ILE A 206 5.48 3.83 11.12
C ILE A 206 4.12 3.21 10.78
N THR A 207 4.11 1.96 10.31
CA THR A 207 2.86 1.30 9.90
C THR A 207 1.94 1.06 11.11
N LEU A 208 2.49 0.60 12.23
CA LEU A 208 1.70 0.31 13.43
C LEU A 208 1.03 1.56 13.98
N PHE A 209 1.80 2.63 14.15
CA PHE A 209 1.29 3.87 14.75
C PHE A 209 0.35 4.62 13.80
N GLU A 210 0.65 4.69 12.50
CA GLU A 210 -0.27 5.31 11.54
C GLU A 210 -1.57 4.50 11.38
N ALA A 211 -1.52 3.17 11.42
CA ALA A 211 -2.72 2.34 11.41
C ALA A 211 -3.56 2.53 12.69
N ALA A 212 -2.92 2.65 13.87
CA ALA A 212 -3.62 2.91 15.12
C ALA A 212 -4.27 4.31 15.13
N ARG A 213 -3.59 5.33 14.60
CA ARG A 213 -4.17 6.67 14.41
C ARG A 213 -5.38 6.62 13.48
N ALA A 214 -5.26 5.91 12.36
CA ALA A 214 -6.36 5.76 11.41
C ALA A 214 -7.56 5.03 12.04
N TYR A 215 -7.30 4.00 12.85
CA TYR A 215 -8.34 3.27 13.58
C TYR A 215 -9.05 4.15 14.60
N ALA A 216 -8.29 4.94 15.39
CA ALA A 216 -8.86 5.90 16.33
C ALA A 216 -9.68 6.98 15.62
N ALA A 217 -9.21 7.47 14.45
CA ALA A 217 -9.95 8.43 13.64
C ALA A 217 -11.28 7.85 13.13
N ALA A 218 -11.30 6.58 12.71
CA ALA A 218 -12.52 5.89 12.31
C ALA A 218 -13.55 5.77 13.43
N ASP A 219 -13.05 5.62 14.67
CA ASP A 219 -13.89 5.65 15.88
C ASP A 219 -14.22 7.08 16.39
N GLY A 220 -13.86 8.12 15.64
CA GLY A 220 -14.13 9.52 16.01
C GLY A 220 -13.29 10.04 17.17
N ARG A 221 -12.12 9.44 17.47
CA ARG A 221 -11.24 9.80 18.57
C ARG A 221 -9.98 10.53 18.10
N GLU A 222 -9.55 11.52 18.86
CA GLU A 222 -8.34 12.32 18.60
C GLU A 222 -7.07 11.71 19.22
N VAL A 223 -7.20 10.60 19.98
CA VAL A 223 -6.07 9.91 20.63
C VAL A 223 -6.18 8.42 20.37
N ALA A 224 -5.12 7.84 19.81
CA ALA A 224 -4.99 6.40 19.68
C ALA A 224 -4.59 5.76 21.02
N LEU A 225 -5.32 4.73 21.41
CA LEU A 225 -5.21 4.01 22.69
C LEU A 225 -4.47 2.67 22.51
N PRO A 226 -4.07 2.01 23.60
CA PRO A 226 -3.51 0.65 23.56
C PRO A 226 -4.41 -0.38 22.86
N SER A 227 -5.73 -0.23 22.96
CA SER A 227 -6.71 -1.07 22.25
C SER A 227 -6.58 -0.97 20.73
N ASP A 228 -6.24 0.22 20.22
CA ASP A 228 -6.08 0.43 18.78
C ASP A 228 -4.81 -0.25 18.28
N ILE A 229 -3.71 -0.17 19.05
CA ILE A 229 -2.49 -0.93 18.78
C ILE A 229 -2.78 -2.43 18.71
N GLN A 230 -3.60 -2.96 19.63
CA GLN A 230 -3.98 -4.39 19.61
C GLN A 230 -4.84 -4.75 18.40
N ALA A 231 -5.79 -3.88 18.03
CA ALA A 231 -6.66 -4.09 16.89
C ALA A 231 -5.90 -4.18 15.57
N VAL A 232 -4.96 -3.25 15.34
CA VAL A 232 -4.21 -3.18 14.06
C VAL A 232 -2.91 -3.97 14.07
N GLY A 233 -2.40 -4.37 15.24
CA GLY A 233 -1.08 -4.97 15.41
C GLY A 233 -0.87 -6.21 14.54
N ARG A 234 -1.89 -7.08 14.41
CA ARG A 234 -1.80 -8.27 13.55
C ARG A 234 -1.67 -7.92 12.07
N LEU A 235 -2.28 -6.84 11.62
CA LEU A 235 -2.19 -6.37 10.23
C LEU A 235 -0.85 -5.68 9.96
N ALA A 236 -0.37 -4.89 10.91
CA ALA A 236 0.83 -4.07 10.76
C ALA A 236 2.13 -4.88 10.96
N LEU A 237 2.16 -5.86 11.87
CA LEU A 237 3.40 -6.54 12.29
C LEU A 237 3.59 -7.96 11.72
N ARG A 238 2.56 -8.52 11.08
CA ARG A 238 2.64 -9.87 10.52
C ARG A 238 3.72 -9.98 9.45
N GLN A 239 4.47 -11.10 9.46
CA GLN A 239 5.47 -11.45 8.46
C GLN A 239 6.57 -10.36 8.27
N ARG A 240 6.92 -9.62 9.32
CA ARG A 240 8.02 -8.63 9.29
C ARG A 240 9.32 -9.17 9.85
N GLN A 241 9.31 -10.34 10.48
CA GLN A 241 10.54 -11.00 10.91
C GLN A 241 11.33 -11.46 9.68
N SER A 242 12.63 -11.24 9.71
CA SER A 242 13.56 -11.71 8.70
C SER A 242 14.58 -12.65 9.34
N PRO A 243 14.42 -13.98 9.22
CA PRO A 243 15.39 -14.93 9.76
C PRO A 243 16.81 -14.71 9.21
N ALA A 244 16.92 -14.27 7.96
CA ALA A 244 18.20 -13.97 7.35
C ALA A 244 18.90 -12.75 7.99
N LEU A 245 18.16 -11.70 8.34
CA LEU A 245 18.72 -10.55 9.07
C LEU A 245 19.09 -10.92 10.51
N GLN A 246 18.26 -11.70 11.18
CA GLN A 246 18.56 -12.18 12.53
C GLN A 246 19.84 -13.01 12.56
N GLN A 247 20.01 -13.91 11.60
CA GLN A 247 21.23 -14.69 11.47
C GLN A 247 22.43 -13.82 11.17
N PHE A 248 22.33 -12.87 10.25
CA PHE A 248 23.40 -11.92 9.92
C PHE A 248 23.84 -11.11 11.14
N PHE A 249 22.92 -10.55 11.91
CA PHE A 249 23.27 -9.79 13.12
C PHE A 249 23.92 -10.67 14.20
N ALA A 250 23.44 -11.90 14.38
CA ALA A 250 24.06 -12.84 15.31
C ALA A 250 25.51 -13.20 14.89
N GLU A 251 25.77 -13.36 13.59
CA GLU A 251 27.11 -13.60 13.06
C GLU A 251 28.03 -12.38 13.29
N GLN A 252 27.52 -11.15 13.06
CA GLN A 252 28.28 -9.92 13.32
C GLN A 252 28.60 -9.70 14.81
N GLU A 253 27.65 -9.96 15.70
CA GLU A 253 27.89 -9.88 17.15
C GLU A 253 29.00 -10.86 17.61
N GLN A 254 29.03 -12.07 17.01
CA GLN A 254 30.09 -13.05 17.30
C GLN A 254 31.45 -12.57 16.78
N GLU A 255 31.50 -11.99 15.58
CA GLU A 255 32.71 -11.45 14.98
C GLU A 255 33.25 -10.27 15.80
N ASP A 256 32.39 -9.33 16.21
CA ASP A 256 32.73 -8.20 17.05
C ASP A 256 33.25 -8.64 18.43
N ALA A 257 32.64 -9.66 19.03
CA ALA A 257 33.09 -10.22 20.29
C ALA A 257 34.48 -10.87 20.14
N GLN A 258 34.75 -11.58 19.04
CA GLN A 258 36.08 -12.15 18.74
C GLN A 258 37.12 -11.05 18.55
N MET A 259 36.81 -10.01 17.76
CA MET A 259 37.71 -8.87 17.57
C MET A 259 38.04 -8.16 18.89
N THR A 260 37.01 -7.94 19.72
CA THR A 260 37.20 -7.33 21.04
C THR A 260 38.11 -8.15 21.94
N ALA A 261 37.95 -9.49 21.93
CA ALA A 261 38.79 -10.39 22.69
C ALA A 261 40.27 -10.37 22.20
N VAL A 262 40.50 -10.32 20.89
CA VAL A 262 41.85 -10.21 20.29
C VAL A 262 42.48 -8.86 20.62
N PHE A 263 41.76 -7.75 20.54
CA PHE A 263 42.27 -6.42 20.91
C PHE A 263 42.65 -6.35 22.39
N ALA A 264 41.86 -6.94 23.28
CA ALA A 264 42.18 -7.00 24.70
C ALA A 264 43.48 -7.77 24.98
N GLN A 265 43.78 -8.83 24.22
CA GLN A 265 45.03 -9.61 24.36
C GLN A 265 46.29 -8.91 23.87
N HIS A 266 46.16 -7.91 22.98
CA HIS A 266 47.28 -7.21 22.36
C HIS A 266 47.44 -5.77 22.90
N SER A 267 46.66 -5.38 23.89
CA SER A 267 46.71 -4.06 24.54
C SER A 267 47.50 -4.05 25.85
N GLU A 268 48.19 -5.17 26.21
CA GLU A 268 49.19 -5.31 27.23
C GLU A 268 50.60 -5.25 26.58
#